data_8989058efbe851895e4a7f1bc1923f4a
#
_entry.id   8989058efbe851895e4a7f1bc1923f4a
#
_cell.length_a   1.000
_cell.length_b   1.000
_cell.length_c   1.000
_cell.angle_alpha   90.00
_cell.angle_beta   90.00
_cell.angle_gamma   90.00
#
_symmetry.space_group_name_H-M   'P 1'
#
loop_
_entity.id
_entity.type
_entity.pdbx_description
1 polymer ?
#
loop_
_entity_poly.entity_id
_entity_poly.type
_entity_poly.pdbx_seq_one_letter_code
_entity_poly.pdbx_strand_id
1 'polypeptide(L)'
;MAPFATERGLTDAMSLKESQARVDAWIAQFEEGYFDPLTNMARLAEEVGELAREVNHRFGQKTKKKDEAEGDLGMELADILFVLICMANREGIDLQQAFDRMMAKVEHRDKERWTRKT
;
A
#
# COMPACT_ATOMS: atom_id res chain seq x y z
N MET A 1 9.49 -4.59 -19.54
CA MET A 1 9.80 -4.22 -18.17
C MET A 1 10.12 -5.46 -17.36
N ALA A 2 11.25 -5.45 -16.70
CA ALA A 2 11.63 -6.60 -15.87
C ALA A 2 10.72 -6.71 -14.65
N PRO A 3 10.35 -7.93 -14.22
CA PRO A 3 9.62 -8.11 -12.99
C PRO A 3 10.40 -7.57 -11.80
N PHE A 4 9.70 -7.00 -10.83
CA PHE A 4 10.35 -6.43 -9.65
C PHE A 4 11.23 -7.42 -8.89
N ALA A 5 10.86 -8.69 -8.90
CA ALA A 5 11.57 -9.73 -8.15
C ALA A 5 12.88 -10.19 -8.78
N THR A 6 13.16 -9.85 -10.05
CA THR A 6 14.34 -10.39 -10.75
C THR A 6 15.63 -9.69 -10.38
N GLU A 7 15.57 -8.45 -9.92
CA GLU A 7 16.78 -7.71 -9.56
C GLU A 7 17.15 -7.85 -8.10
N ARG A 8 16.29 -8.46 -7.33
CA ARG A 8 16.51 -8.71 -5.91
C ARG A 8 16.73 -10.18 -5.67
N GLY A 9 17.66 -10.49 -4.83
CA GLY A 9 17.74 -11.83 -4.29
C GLY A 9 16.46 -12.15 -3.52
N LEU A 10 16.10 -13.42 -3.45
CA LEU A 10 14.93 -13.85 -2.69
C LEU A 10 15.03 -13.44 -1.22
N THR A 11 16.26 -13.25 -0.71
CA THR A 11 16.51 -12.82 0.68
C THR A 11 16.04 -11.40 0.95
N ASP A 12 15.89 -10.56 -0.10
CA ASP A 12 15.45 -9.18 0.05
C ASP A 12 13.94 -9.02 -0.10
N ALA A 13 13.26 -10.06 -0.56
CA ALA A 13 11.82 -10.03 -0.74
C ALA A 13 11.12 -10.15 0.61
N MET A 14 10.14 -9.28 0.84
CA MET A 14 9.30 -9.33 2.04
C MET A 14 7.87 -9.66 1.68
N SER A 15 7.27 -10.60 2.42
CA SER A 15 5.83 -10.85 2.35
C SER A 15 5.09 -9.70 3.05
N LEU A 16 3.78 -9.63 2.86
CA LEU A 16 2.96 -8.68 3.62
C LEU A 16 3.04 -8.95 5.11
N LYS A 17 3.10 -10.24 5.49
CA LYS A 17 3.22 -10.60 6.90
C LYS A 17 4.53 -10.09 7.51
N GLU A 18 5.63 -10.18 6.77
CA GLU A 18 6.91 -9.66 7.23
C GLU A 18 6.89 -8.13 7.30
N SER A 19 6.23 -7.48 6.35
CA SER A 19 6.05 -6.03 6.38
C SER A 19 5.22 -5.60 7.58
N GLN A 20 4.17 -6.37 7.91
CA GLN A 20 3.38 -6.13 9.11
C GLN A 20 4.23 -6.24 10.38
N ALA A 21 5.10 -7.25 10.44
CA ALA A 21 5.99 -7.43 11.58
C ALA A 21 6.98 -6.26 11.71
N ARG A 22 7.49 -5.78 10.60
CA ARG A 22 8.41 -4.65 10.58
C ARG A 22 7.75 -3.37 11.11
N VAL A 23 6.53 -3.11 10.66
CA VAL A 23 5.75 -1.95 11.14
C VAL A 23 5.44 -2.10 12.62
N ASP A 24 5.04 -3.30 13.04
CA ASP A 24 4.72 -3.54 14.44
C ASP A 24 5.92 -3.31 15.36
N ALA A 25 7.09 -3.77 14.95
CA ALA A 25 8.32 -3.53 15.71
C ALA A 25 8.65 -2.04 15.82
N TRP A 26 8.37 -1.27 14.78
CA TRP A 26 8.58 0.17 14.80
C TRP A 26 7.61 0.85 15.77
N ILE A 27 6.32 0.54 15.66
CA ILE A 27 5.29 1.14 16.51
C ILE A 27 5.47 0.77 17.99
N ALA A 28 5.92 -0.45 18.26
CA ALA A 28 6.10 -0.95 19.62
C ALA A 28 7.14 -0.19 20.43
N GLN A 29 7.97 0.61 19.81
CA GLN A 29 8.96 1.45 20.49
C GLN A 29 8.35 2.64 21.21
N PHE A 30 7.10 2.98 20.91
CA PHE A 30 6.48 4.22 21.37
C PHE A 30 5.27 3.93 22.26
N GLU A 31 5.11 4.74 23.30
CA GLU A 31 4.00 4.57 24.25
C GLU A 31 2.63 4.75 23.60
N GLU A 32 2.55 5.65 22.61
CA GLU A 32 1.29 5.95 21.94
C GLU A 32 0.69 4.75 21.22
N GLY A 33 1.52 3.86 20.67
CA GLY A 33 1.06 2.69 19.95
C GLY A 33 0.30 3.04 18.70
N TYR A 34 -0.60 2.16 18.29
CA TYR A 34 -1.45 2.39 17.13
C TYR A 34 -2.56 3.38 17.44
N PHE A 35 -2.89 4.21 16.47
CA PHE A 35 -4.05 5.09 16.57
C PHE A 35 -5.35 4.27 16.57
N ASP A 36 -6.43 4.86 17.05
CA ASP A 36 -7.73 4.22 17.03
C ASP A 36 -8.27 4.07 15.59
N PRO A 37 -9.29 3.22 15.37
CA PRO A 37 -9.77 2.95 14.02
C PRO A 37 -10.27 4.19 13.27
N LEU A 38 -10.94 5.10 13.94
CA LEU A 38 -11.46 6.32 13.29
C LEU A 38 -10.33 7.24 12.87
N THR A 39 -9.31 7.38 13.71
CA THR A 39 -8.13 8.19 13.38
C THR A 39 -7.38 7.58 12.19
N ASN A 40 -7.20 6.27 12.18
CA ASN A 40 -6.56 5.58 11.06
C ASN A 40 -7.36 5.73 9.77
N MET A 41 -8.68 5.71 9.87
CA MET A 41 -9.54 5.90 8.69
C MET A 41 -9.40 7.32 8.13
N ALA A 42 -9.35 8.32 9.00
CA ALA A 42 -9.11 9.71 8.58
C ALA A 42 -7.74 9.87 7.91
N ARG A 43 -6.72 9.24 8.48
CA ARG A 43 -5.38 9.26 7.90
C ARG A 43 -5.35 8.60 6.53
N LEU A 44 -6.05 7.47 6.37
CA LEU A 44 -6.15 6.80 5.08
C LEU A 44 -6.77 7.74 4.04
N ALA A 45 -7.83 8.43 4.39
CA ALA A 45 -8.48 9.37 3.49
C ALA A 45 -7.52 10.51 3.08
N GLU A 46 -6.74 11.02 4.03
CA GLU A 46 -5.73 12.04 3.74
C GLU A 46 -4.68 11.53 2.77
N GLU A 47 -4.16 10.33 2.99
CA GLU A 47 -3.14 9.74 2.12
C GLU A 47 -3.67 9.46 0.72
N VAL A 48 -4.93 9.05 0.60
CA VAL A 48 -5.58 8.88 -0.70
C VAL A 48 -5.68 10.23 -1.41
N GLY A 49 -5.98 11.29 -0.67
CA GLY A 49 -6.00 12.66 -1.21
C GLY A 49 -4.63 13.08 -1.74
N GLU A 50 -3.56 12.79 -1.00
CA GLU A 50 -2.20 13.09 -1.45
C GLU A 50 -1.83 12.28 -2.71
N LEU A 51 -2.25 11.03 -2.78
CA LEU A 51 -2.07 10.22 -3.97
C LEU A 51 -2.82 10.83 -5.16
N ALA A 52 -4.07 11.24 -4.96
CA ALA A 52 -4.87 11.85 -6.00
C ALA A 52 -4.20 13.13 -6.52
N ARG A 53 -3.65 13.93 -5.62
CA ARG A 53 -2.92 15.14 -5.97
C ARG A 53 -1.70 14.83 -6.84
N GLU A 54 -0.91 13.83 -6.44
CA GLU A 54 0.29 13.45 -7.19
C GLU A 54 -0.07 12.92 -8.58
N VAL A 55 -1.09 12.07 -8.68
CA VAL A 55 -1.56 11.54 -9.96
C VAL A 55 -2.05 12.68 -10.86
N ASN A 56 -2.78 13.63 -10.29
CA ASN A 56 -3.31 14.77 -11.04
C ASN A 56 -2.20 15.68 -11.55
N HIS A 57 -1.17 15.91 -10.75
CA HIS A 57 0.00 16.70 -11.18
C HIS A 57 0.80 15.99 -12.28
N ARG A 58 0.93 14.68 -12.18
CA ARG A 58 1.76 13.90 -13.11
C ARG A 58 1.08 13.64 -14.45
N PHE A 59 -0.22 13.34 -14.41
CA PHE A 59 -0.95 12.85 -15.60
C PHE A 59 -2.15 13.73 -15.98
N GLY A 60 -2.59 14.62 -15.09
CA GLY A 60 -3.77 15.46 -15.32
C GLY A 60 -3.41 16.80 -15.93
N GLN A 61 -4.42 17.66 -16.00
CA GLN A 61 -4.26 19.00 -16.56
C GLN A 61 -3.82 20.03 -15.51
N LYS A 62 -3.91 19.70 -14.23
CA LYS A 62 -3.49 20.60 -13.16
C LYS A 62 -1.98 20.57 -13.04
N THR A 63 -1.35 21.71 -13.24
CA THR A 63 0.09 21.83 -13.10
C THR A 63 0.48 22.18 -11.67
N LYS A 64 1.67 21.75 -11.27
CA LYS A 64 2.23 22.17 -9.99
C LYS A 64 2.52 23.67 -9.99
N LYS A 65 2.42 24.26 -8.82
CA LYS A 65 2.91 25.63 -8.63
C LYS A 65 4.42 25.64 -8.81
N LYS A 66 4.93 26.78 -9.22
CA LYS A 66 6.35 26.93 -9.57
C LYS A 66 7.30 26.52 -8.46
N ASP A 67 6.89 26.71 -7.20
CA ASP A 67 7.70 26.42 -6.01
C ASP A 67 7.40 25.08 -5.35
N GLU A 68 6.51 24.27 -5.94
CA GLU A 68 6.22 22.95 -5.39
C GLU A 68 7.34 21.97 -5.73
N ALA A 69 7.71 21.16 -4.73
CA ALA A 69 8.70 20.10 -4.91
C ALA A 69 8.17 19.00 -5.83
N GLU A 70 9.06 18.27 -6.47
CA GLU A 70 8.72 17.07 -7.20
C GLU A 70 8.12 16.04 -6.24
N GLY A 71 7.02 15.44 -6.67
CA GLY A 71 6.39 14.38 -5.90
C GLY A 71 6.97 13.01 -6.23
N ASP A 72 6.67 12.06 -5.39
CA ASP A 72 7.08 10.66 -5.56
C ASP A 72 5.84 9.78 -5.46
N LEU A 73 5.37 9.29 -6.60
CA LEU A 73 4.19 8.44 -6.68
C LEU A 73 4.37 7.16 -5.85
N GLY A 74 5.56 6.58 -5.91
CA GLY A 74 5.87 5.39 -5.12
C GLY A 74 5.75 5.63 -3.63
N MET A 75 6.21 6.78 -3.15
CA MET A 75 6.11 7.14 -1.74
C MET A 75 4.65 7.34 -1.32
N GLU A 76 3.83 7.95 -2.17
CA GLU A 76 2.41 8.13 -1.86
C GLU A 76 1.68 6.79 -1.76
N LEU A 77 2.02 5.84 -2.63
CA LEU A 77 1.48 4.49 -2.56
C LEU A 77 1.95 3.78 -1.28
N ALA A 78 3.22 3.95 -0.92
CA ALA A 78 3.78 3.35 0.30
C ALA A 78 3.12 3.92 1.55
N ASP A 79 2.82 5.22 1.57
CA ASP A 79 2.14 5.85 2.70
C ASP A 79 0.75 5.24 2.93
N ILE A 80 0.03 4.97 1.85
CA ILE A 80 -1.27 4.29 1.95
C ILE A 80 -1.09 2.88 2.50
N LEU A 81 -0.13 2.15 1.97
CA LEU A 81 0.16 0.78 2.44
C LEU A 81 0.52 0.77 3.92
N PHE A 82 1.33 1.73 4.38
CA PHE A 82 1.69 1.85 5.78
C PHE A 82 0.44 2.00 6.67
N VAL A 83 -0.49 2.89 6.29
CA VAL A 83 -1.71 3.08 7.06
C VAL A 83 -2.56 1.80 7.08
N LEU A 84 -2.69 1.12 5.93
CA LEU A 84 -3.41 -0.14 5.85
C LEU A 84 -2.79 -1.21 6.76
N ILE A 85 -1.47 -1.28 6.79
CA ILE A 85 -0.76 -2.21 7.66
C ILE A 85 -1.03 -1.87 9.14
N CYS A 86 -0.98 -0.58 9.51
CA CYS A 86 -1.29 -0.16 10.87
C CYS A 86 -2.71 -0.58 11.26
N MET A 87 -3.68 -0.40 10.36
CA MET A 87 -5.06 -0.80 10.62
C MET A 87 -5.17 -2.31 10.85
N ALA A 88 -4.53 -3.09 9.99
CA ALA A 88 -4.53 -4.55 10.10
C ALA A 88 -3.87 -5.02 11.39
N ASN A 89 -2.70 -4.46 11.71
CA ASN A 89 -1.95 -4.84 12.92
C ASN A 89 -2.76 -4.56 14.19
N ARG A 90 -3.40 -3.40 14.23
CA ARG A 90 -4.20 -3.03 15.39
C ARG A 90 -5.35 -4.01 15.63
N GLU A 91 -5.96 -4.49 14.56
CA GLU A 91 -7.11 -5.41 14.65
C GLU A 91 -6.70 -6.88 14.64
N GLY A 92 -5.39 -7.17 14.62
CA GLY A 92 -4.91 -8.56 14.60
C GLY A 92 -5.20 -9.29 13.32
N ILE A 93 -5.26 -8.58 12.19
CA ILE A 93 -5.55 -9.16 10.89
C ILE A 93 -4.24 -9.51 10.18
N ASP A 94 -4.16 -10.75 9.68
CA ASP A 94 -3.07 -11.20 8.83
C ASP A 94 -3.39 -10.78 7.38
N LEU A 95 -2.73 -9.72 6.92
CA LEU A 95 -2.95 -9.17 5.57
C LEU A 95 -2.48 -10.12 4.48
N GLN A 96 -1.43 -10.92 4.74
CA GLN A 96 -0.99 -11.90 3.74
C GLN A 96 -2.09 -12.90 3.46
N GLN A 97 -2.69 -13.44 4.52
CA GLN A 97 -3.79 -14.39 4.38
C GLN A 97 -5.00 -13.75 3.71
N ALA A 98 -5.35 -12.53 4.11
CA ALA A 98 -6.46 -11.80 3.51
C ALA A 98 -6.21 -11.53 2.02
N PHE A 99 -4.99 -11.14 1.67
CA PHE A 99 -4.60 -10.90 0.29
C PHE A 99 -4.69 -12.18 -0.53
N ASP A 100 -4.18 -13.30 0.00
CA ASP A 100 -4.23 -14.58 -0.69
C ASP A 100 -5.66 -15.04 -0.93
N ARG A 101 -6.55 -14.84 0.04
CA ARG A 101 -7.98 -15.14 -0.14
C ARG A 101 -8.62 -14.25 -1.18
N MET A 102 -8.28 -12.97 -1.18
CA MET A 102 -8.78 -12.03 -2.18
C MET A 102 -8.32 -12.44 -3.59
N MET A 103 -7.05 -12.80 -3.74
CA MET A 103 -6.52 -13.23 -5.03
C MET A 103 -7.22 -14.50 -5.53
N ALA A 104 -7.41 -15.48 -4.65
CA ALA A 104 -8.13 -16.71 -5.01
C ALA A 104 -9.56 -16.41 -5.47
N LYS A 105 -10.23 -15.48 -4.80
CA LYS A 105 -11.57 -15.04 -5.19
C LYS A 105 -11.59 -14.40 -6.57
N VAL A 106 -10.66 -13.47 -6.82
CA VAL A 106 -10.55 -12.78 -8.11
C VAL A 106 -10.24 -13.77 -9.22
N GLU A 107 -9.25 -14.64 -9.01
CA GLU A 107 -8.84 -15.63 -9.99
C GLU A 107 -9.97 -16.57 -10.37
N HIS A 108 -10.77 -17.00 -9.40
CA HIS A 108 -11.91 -17.87 -9.64
C HIS A 108 -13.05 -17.13 -10.36
N ARG A 109 -13.41 -15.94 -9.86
CA ARG A 109 -14.53 -15.16 -10.39
C ARG A 109 -14.31 -14.69 -11.83
N ASP A 110 -13.09 -14.24 -12.12
CA ASP A 110 -12.80 -13.54 -13.38
C ASP A 110 -11.96 -14.35 -14.36
N LYS A 111 -11.76 -15.65 -14.12
CA LYS A 111 -10.89 -16.50 -14.95
C LYS A 111 -11.30 -16.55 -16.44
N GLU A 112 -12.57 -16.37 -16.72
CA GLU A 112 -13.09 -16.38 -18.10
C GLU A 112 -13.53 -14.98 -18.56
N ARG A 113 -13.32 -13.98 -17.75
CA ARG A 113 -13.80 -12.62 -18.03
C ARG A 113 -12.95 -11.91 -19.08
N TRP A 114 -11.65 -12.13 -19.04
CA TRP A 114 -10.71 -11.43 -19.92
C TRP A 114 -10.16 -12.39 -20.97
N THR A 115 -9.70 -11.81 -22.08
CA THR A 115 -9.12 -12.61 -23.16
C THR A 115 -7.71 -13.05 -22.78
N ARG A 116 -7.51 -14.37 -22.75
CA ARG A 116 -6.18 -14.90 -22.43
C ARG A 116 -5.22 -14.68 -23.60
N LYS A 117 -3.98 -14.44 -23.28
CA LYS A 117 -2.93 -14.38 -24.31
C LYS A 117 -2.69 -15.78 -24.87
N THR A 118 -2.40 -15.85 -26.17
CA THR A 118 -2.08 -17.09 -26.86
C THR A 118 -0.58 -17.36 -26.84
#